data_a08517887d13aa702256347c6282b1ae
#
_entry.id   a08517887d13aa702256347c6282b1ae
#
_cell.length_a   1.000
_cell.length_b   1.000
_cell.length_c   1.000
_cell.angle_alpha   90.00
_cell.angle_beta   90.00
_cell.angle_gamma   90.00
#
_symmetry.space_group_name_H-M   'P 1'
#
loop_
_entity.id
_entity.type
_entity.pdbx_description
1 polymer ?
#
loop_
_entity_poly.entity_id
_entity_poly.type
_entity_poly.pdbx_seq_one_letter_code
_entity_poly.pdbx_strand_id
1 'polypeptide(L)'
;SETTTEDVVHLMREYIQEIEDSIDGEIVLPTSGGYDSRILNYFIKDKSRIRSFTYGTASDQSKSTEVVHAKKISEIYNTQWEQIELRNFYEYLDQWIELYGISTHTHGMYHIEFYTKIFEKYKFKQPTFLSGIFGDIWAGSINYEDINSFQDIIKLGYTHGLSLDLKFLNYKSKNKIKEKFFLNNKDFLENDKTKTVFTIRMKLILISYLSQIPEYFGMPVWTPYLNFKIVISTLNLPEEQRKGRIWQENFFNSVGLGLEKMGLASSQSNNLDFEVAKNM
;
A
#
# COMPACT_ATOMS: atom_id res chain seq x y z
N SER A 1 -28.35 -4.02 -9.99
CA SER A 1 -27.79 -2.70 -10.37
C SER A 1 -26.28 -2.82 -10.37
N GLU A 2 -25.63 -2.19 -11.31
CA GLU A 2 -24.18 -2.08 -11.31
C GLU A 2 -23.75 -1.23 -10.13
N THR A 3 -22.60 -1.56 -9.52
CA THR A 3 -22.00 -0.74 -8.45
C THR A 3 -21.44 0.54 -9.06
N THR A 4 -21.73 1.67 -8.44
CA THR A 4 -21.24 2.98 -8.86
C THR A 4 -20.04 3.44 -8.04
N THR A 5 -19.33 4.47 -8.51
CA THR A 5 -18.26 5.11 -7.72
C THR A 5 -18.82 5.69 -6.42
N GLU A 6 -20.02 6.26 -6.45
CA GLU A 6 -20.71 6.82 -5.30
C GLU A 6 -20.99 5.75 -4.23
N ASP A 7 -21.38 4.54 -4.64
CA ASP A 7 -21.60 3.41 -3.72
C ASP A 7 -20.30 3.03 -2.99
N VAL A 8 -19.18 2.94 -3.73
CA VAL A 8 -17.87 2.62 -3.13
C VAL A 8 -17.41 3.72 -2.17
N VAL A 9 -17.53 4.98 -2.60
CA VAL A 9 -17.17 6.15 -1.79
C VAL A 9 -18.00 6.23 -0.53
N HIS A 10 -19.30 5.94 -0.62
CA HIS A 10 -20.22 5.92 0.52
C HIS A 10 -19.83 4.83 1.53
N LEU A 11 -19.62 3.59 1.08
CA LEU A 11 -19.18 2.49 1.93
C LEU A 11 -17.84 2.77 2.61
N MET A 12 -16.88 3.35 1.90
CA MET A 12 -15.58 3.74 2.48
C MET A 12 -15.76 4.80 3.56
N ARG A 13 -16.58 5.82 3.30
CA ARG A 13 -16.89 6.88 4.27
C ARG A 13 -17.49 6.30 5.53
N GLU A 14 -18.55 5.50 5.41
CA GLU A 14 -19.22 4.91 6.56
C GLU A 14 -18.27 4.06 7.40
N TYR A 15 -17.51 3.18 6.75
CA TYR A 15 -16.62 2.27 7.47
C TYR A 15 -15.43 3.00 8.13
N ILE A 16 -14.84 4.01 7.47
CA ILE A 16 -13.75 4.79 8.06
C ILE A 16 -14.27 5.61 9.25
N GLN A 17 -15.49 6.14 9.17
CA GLN A 17 -16.12 6.86 10.29
C GLN A 17 -16.46 5.92 11.44
N GLU A 18 -16.95 4.70 11.17
CA GLU A 18 -17.17 3.68 12.19
C GLU A 18 -15.85 3.33 12.93
N ILE A 19 -14.75 3.18 12.20
CA ILE A 19 -13.43 2.98 12.80
C ILE A 19 -13.05 4.20 13.66
N GLU A 20 -13.16 5.41 13.12
CA GLU A 20 -12.83 6.65 13.82
C GLU A 20 -13.61 6.79 15.14
N ASP A 21 -14.90 6.48 15.12
CA ASP A 21 -15.78 6.53 16.30
C ASP A 21 -15.43 5.45 17.35
N SER A 22 -14.78 4.36 16.93
CA SER A 22 -14.30 3.28 17.81
C SER A 22 -12.94 3.53 18.45
N ILE A 23 -12.24 4.58 18.03
CA ILE A 23 -10.87 4.92 18.46
C ILE A 23 -10.92 6.14 19.39
N ASP A 24 -10.43 6.02 20.63
CA ASP A 24 -10.34 7.14 21.57
C ASP A 24 -9.07 7.99 21.46
N GLY A 25 -7.99 7.41 20.89
CA GLY A 25 -6.66 7.99 20.86
C GLY A 25 -6.27 8.66 19.54
N GLU A 26 -4.95 8.73 19.32
CA GLU A 26 -4.36 9.29 18.12
C GLU A 26 -4.40 8.29 16.96
N ILE A 27 -4.58 8.79 15.75
CA ILE A 27 -4.61 7.99 14.53
C ILE A 27 -3.26 8.16 13.83
N VAL A 28 -2.43 7.12 13.87
CA VAL A 28 -1.17 7.09 13.13
C VAL A 28 -1.49 6.67 11.69
N LEU A 29 -1.33 7.61 10.78
CA LEU A 29 -1.67 7.43 9.36
C LEU A 29 -0.46 7.77 8.49
N PRO A 30 0.39 6.78 8.13
CA PRO A 30 1.41 7.00 7.12
C PRO A 30 0.78 7.42 5.80
N THR A 31 1.20 8.58 5.31
CA THR A 31 0.62 9.20 4.13
C THR A 31 1.67 9.25 3.02
N SER A 32 1.49 8.45 1.98
CA SER A 32 2.37 8.45 0.81
C SER A 32 1.94 9.44 -0.27
N GLY A 33 0.83 10.14 -0.07
CA GLY A 33 0.22 10.95 -1.12
C GLY A 33 -0.47 10.15 -2.24
N GLY A 34 -0.37 8.82 -2.24
CA GLY A 34 -1.16 7.94 -3.11
C GLY A 34 -2.65 7.97 -2.78
N TYR A 35 -3.49 7.48 -3.69
CA TYR A 35 -4.94 7.57 -3.56
C TYR A 35 -5.47 6.90 -2.29
N ASP A 36 -4.88 5.79 -1.85
CA ASP A 36 -5.39 5.02 -0.72
C ASP A 36 -5.22 5.77 0.61
N SER A 37 -4.02 6.27 0.89
CA SER A 37 -3.79 7.10 2.08
C SER A 37 -4.54 8.43 2.01
N ARG A 38 -4.76 8.96 0.81
CA ARG A 38 -5.51 10.20 0.55
C ARG A 38 -6.99 10.03 0.89
N ILE A 39 -7.62 8.90 0.53
CA ILE A 39 -9.00 8.55 0.92
C ILE A 39 -9.11 8.49 2.44
N LEU A 40 -8.16 7.86 3.13
CA LEU A 40 -8.16 7.77 4.58
C LEU A 40 -8.10 9.17 5.22
N ASN A 41 -7.14 10.01 4.76
CA ASN A 41 -7.05 11.40 5.20
C ASN A 41 -8.34 12.18 4.92
N TYR A 42 -9.01 11.93 3.80
CA TYR A 42 -10.23 12.64 3.40
C TYR A 42 -11.40 12.33 4.33
N PHE A 43 -11.64 11.05 4.65
CA PHE A 43 -12.85 10.64 5.38
C PHE A 43 -12.77 10.72 6.90
N ILE A 44 -11.58 10.74 7.51
CA ILE A 44 -11.46 11.02 8.95
C ILE A 44 -12.00 12.44 9.19
N LYS A 45 -12.93 12.58 10.13
CA LYS A 45 -13.57 13.87 10.46
C LYS A 45 -12.67 14.73 11.33
N ASP A 46 -12.18 14.16 12.43
CA ASP A 46 -11.32 14.89 13.37
C ASP A 46 -9.85 14.83 12.94
N LYS A 47 -9.47 15.80 12.11
CA LYS A 47 -8.12 15.95 11.59
C LYS A 47 -7.07 16.18 12.68
N SER A 48 -7.47 16.68 13.85
CA SER A 48 -6.54 16.95 14.96
C SER A 48 -5.95 15.70 15.58
N ARG A 49 -6.64 14.55 15.42
CA ARG A 49 -6.18 13.24 15.89
C ARG A 49 -5.15 12.59 14.96
N ILE A 50 -5.02 13.06 13.73
CA ILE A 50 -4.11 12.46 12.75
C ILE A 50 -2.67 12.82 13.07
N ARG A 51 -1.82 11.78 13.16
CA ARG A 51 -0.37 11.86 13.19
C ARG A 51 0.15 11.23 11.91
N SER A 52 0.55 12.06 10.97
CA SER A 52 0.95 11.62 9.63
C SER A 52 2.46 11.64 9.47
N PHE A 53 3.01 10.58 8.88
CA PHE A 53 4.43 10.43 8.63
C PHE A 53 4.68 9.91 7.22
N THR A 54 5.81 10.31 6.62
CA THR A 54 6.19 9.89 5.28
C THR A 54 7.71 9.77 5.20
N TYR A 55 8.22 8.80 4.47
CA TYR A 55 9.60 8.77 4.01
C TYR A 55 9.64 8.91 2.49
N GLY A 56 10.75 9.36 1.96
CA GLY A 56 10.96 9.48 0.51
C GLY A 56 11.86 8.36 -0.02
N THR A 57 11.70 8.02 -1.29
CA THR A 57 12.48 6.98 -1.98
C THR A 57 13.53 7.54 -2.95
N ALA A 58 13.51 8.85 -3.22
CA ALA A 58 14.51 9.51 -4.03
C ALA A 58 15.82 9.77 -3.26
N SER A 59 16.94 10.05 -3.96
CA SER A 59 18.22 10.44 -3.34
C SER A 59 18.06 11.66 -2.42
N ASP A 60 17.31 12.66 -2.88
CA ASP A 60 16.83 13.74 -2.03
C ASP A 60 15.40 13.37 -1.59
N GLN A 61 15.29 12.74 -0.44
CA GLN A 61 14.02 12.22 0.06
C GLN A 61 12.93 13.30 0.15
N SER A 62 13.32 14.54 0.42
CA SER A 62 12.37 15.66 0.54
C SER A 62 11.68 16.01 -0.80
N LYS A 63 12.27 15.63 -1.91
CA LYS A 63 11.73 15.83 -3.26
C LYS A 63 10.95 14.63 -3.79
N SER A 64 10.91 13.53 -3.06
CA SER A 64 10.12 12.38 -3.46
C SER A 64 8.64 12.74 -3.61
N THR A 65 7.98 12.17 -4.60
CA THR A 65 6.56 12.43 -4.86
C THR A 65 5.70 12.15 -3.63
N GLU A 66 6.01 11.08 -2.90
CA GLU A 66 5.31 10.69 -1.67
C GLU A 66 5.38 11.79 -0.61
N VAL A 67 6.56 12.39 -0.42
CA VAL A 67 6.81 13.45 0.57
C VAL A 67 6.13 14.74 0.17
N VAL A 68 6.30 15.15 -1.10
CA VAL A 68 5.71 16.39 -1.64
C VAL A 68 4.18 16.33 -1.56
N HIS A 69 3.58 15.22 -1.96
CA HIS A 69 2.14 15.02 -1.91
C HIS A 69 1.60 14.93 -0.47
N ALA A 70 2.28 14.17 0.41
CA ALA A 70 1.87 14.06 1.81
C ALA A 70 1.92 15.41 2.53
N LYS A 71 2.98 16.19 2.30
CA LYS A 71 3.07 17.57 2.81
C LYS A 71 1.89 18.41 2.33
N LYS A 72 1.56 18.34 1.04
CA LYS A 72 0.43 19.09 0.47
C LYS A 72 -0.92 18.69 1.08
N ILE A 73 -1.14 17.40 1.30
CA ILE A 73 -2.34 16.90 2.00
C ILE A 73 -2.41 17.49 3.42
N SER A 74 -1.29 17.46 4.16
CA SER A 74 -1.25 17.98 5.53
C SER A 74 -1.53 19.47 5.60
N GLU A 75 -1.05 20.25 4.62
CA GLU A 75 -1.35 21.69 4.50
C GLU A 75 -2.84 21.93 4.24
N ILE A 76 -3.47 21.14 3.34
CA ILE A 76 -4.89 21.25 3.01
C ILE A 76 -5.78 20.96 4.23
N TYR A 77 -5.43 19.94 5.02
CA TYR A 77 -6.23 19.50 6.17
C TYR A 77 -5.76 20.05 7.51
N ASN A 78 -4.66 20.79 7.53
CA ASN A 78 -4.01 21.27 8.75
C ASN A 78 -3.74 20.13 9.75
N THR A 79 -3.24 18.99 9.23
CA THR A 79 -2.87 17.82 10.06
C THR A 79 -1.41 17.89 10.48
N GLN A 80 -1.08 17.21 11.59
CA GLN A 80 0.30 17.08 12.01
C GLN A 80 1.01 16.07 11.11
N TRP A 81 2.02 16.53 10.39
CA TRP A 81 2.80 15.71 9.47
C TRP A 81 4.29 15.93 9.65
N GLU A 82 5.05 14.86 9.47
CA GLU A 82 6.51 14.92 9.46
C GLU A 82 7.11 13.96 8.44
N GLN A 83 8.16 14.40 7.76
CA GLN A 83 9.03 13.55 6.98
C GLN A 83 10.01 12.84 7.91
N ILE A 84 10.09 11.51 7.79
CA ILE A 84 11.11 10.69 8.47
C ILE A 84 12.17 10.30 7.44
N GLU A 85 13.36 10.80 7.62
CA GLU A 85 14.48 10.49 6.73
C GLU A 85 15.08 9.12 7.06
N LEU A 86 15.17 8.24 6.06
CA LEU A 86 15.74 6.91 6.19
C LEU A 86 17.19 6.90 5.72
N ARG A 87 18.08 6.25 6.49
CA ARG A 87 19.53 6.21 6.17
C ARG A 87 20.16 4.86 6.43
N ASN A 88 19.70 4.12 7.43
CA ASN A 88 20.41 2.97 8.00
C ASN A 88 19.53 1.72 8.07
N PHE A 89 18.55 1.56 7.17
CA PHE A 89 17.59 0.45 7.26
C PHE A 89 18.26 -0.93 7.18
N TYR A 90 19.43 -1.05 6.56
CA TYR A 90 20.22 -2.28 6.49
C TYR A 90 20.69 -2.76 7.88
N GLU A 91 20.82 -1.87 8.87
CA GLU A 91 21.16 -2.23 10.24
C GLU A 91 20.05 -3.04 10.94
N TYR A 92 18.85 -3.04 10.37
CA TYR A 92 17.69 -3.78 10.86
C TYR A 92 17.52 -5.17 10.23
N LEU A 93 18.52 -5.67 9.49
CA LEU A 93 18.42 -6.97 8.82
C LEU A 93 18.23 -8.13 9.80
N ASP A 94 18.99 -8.16 10.90
CA ASP A 94 18.88 -9.22 11.90
C ASP A 94 17.50 -9.21 12.55
N GLN A 95 16.99 -8.02 12.92
CA GLN A 95 15.65 -7.87 13.46
C GLN A 95 14.57 -8.29 12.45
N TRP A 96 14.77 -7.96 11.17
CA TRP A 96 13.88 -8.40 10.10
C TRP A 96 13.82 -9.92 9.98
N ILE A 97 14.99 -10.57 10.01
CA ILE A 97 15.09 -12.03 9.94
C ILE A 97 14.46 -12.68 11.18
N GLU A 98 14.64 -12.11 12.36
CA GLU A 98 14.02 -12.60 13.60
C GLU A 98 12.50 -12.54 13.54
N LEU A 99 11.93 -11.44 13.04
CA LEU A 99 10.48 -11.23 12.98
C LEU A 99 9.81 -12.04 11.87
N TYR A 100 10.43 -12.15 10.70
CA TYR A 100 9.77 -12.67 9.49
C TYR A 100 10.50 -13.82 8.80
N GLY A 101 11.70 -14.17 9.26
CA GLY A 101 12.53 -15.15 8.59
C GLY A 101 12.98 -14.68 7.20
N ILE A 102 13.59 -15.59 6.45
CA ILE A 102 14.10 -15.35 5.10
C ILE A 102 13.02 -15.50 4.01
N SER A 103 11.81 -15.87 4.38
CA SER A 103 10.70 -16.09 3.43
C SER A 103 9.98 -14.82 3.03
N THR A 104 10.21 -13.73 3.76
CA THR A 104 9.62 -12.42 3.50
C THR A 104 10.56 -11.55 2.69
N HIS A 105 9.98 -10.62 1.96
CA HIS A 105 10.71 -9.68 1.15
C HIS A 105 11.47 -8.67 2.01
N THR A 106 12.80 -8.66 1.94
CA THR A 106 13.69 -7.80 2.78
C THR A 106 13.51 -6.30 2.53
N HIS A 107 12.90 -5.95 1.42
CA HIS A 107 12.56 -4.57 1.07
C HIS A 107 11.72 -3.84 2.14
N GLY A 108 11.05 -4.57 3.03
CA GLY A 108 10.33 -4.00 4.15
C GLY A 108 11.18 -3.53 5.35
N MET A 109 12.49 -3.79 5.37
CA MET A 109 13.36 -3.42 6.51
C MET A 109 13.31 -1.94 6.84
N TYR A 110 13.20 -1.08 5.84
CA TYR A 110 13.13 0.36 6.08
C TYR A 110 11.85 0.78 6.83
N HIS A 111 10.81 -0.03 6.88
CA HIS A 111 9.66 0.22 7.75
C HIS A 111 10.03 0.06 9.23
N ILE A 112 10.96 -0.85 9.58
CA ILE A 112 11.44 -0.95 10.97
C ILE A 112 12.18 0.34 11.35
N GLU A 113 13.12 0.81 10.52
CA GLU A 113 13.79 2.10 10.75
C GLU A 113 12.78 3.24 10.88
N PHE A 114 11.81 3.28 9.97
CA PHE A 114 10.77 4.31 9.94
C PHE A 114 9.99 4.39 11.25
N TYR A 115 9.45 3.27 11.73
CA TYR A 115 8.69 3.26 12.98
C TYR A 115 9.57 3.43 14.20
N THR A 116 10.78 2.87 14.23
CA THR A 116 11.74 3.10 15.32
C THR A 116 11.96 4.58 15.52
N LYS A 117 12.30 5.33 14.47
CA LYS A 117 12.51 6.78 14.55
C LYS A 117 11.27 7.55 15.01
N ILE A 118 10.09 7.12 14.58
CA ILE A 118 8.82 7.71 15.03
C ILE A 118 8.64 7.51 16.55
N PHE A 119 8.80 6.27 17.03
CA PHE A 119 8.58 5.95 18.44
C PHE A 119 9.68 6.47 19.38
N GLU A 120 10.89 6.67 18.91
CA GLU A 120 11.94 7.36 19.66
C GLU A 120 11.58 8.83 19.89
N LYS A 121 10.97 9.47 18.90
CA LYS A 121 10.65 10.90 18.94
C LYS A 121 9.30 11.21 19.58
N TYR A 122 8.29 10.36 19.38
CA TYR A 122 6.91 10.63 19.78
C TYR A 122 6.42 9.67 20.86
N LYS A 123 5.65 10.22 21.80
CA LYS A 123 4.88 9.47 22.80
C LYS A 123 3.41 9.60 22.43
N PHE A 124 2.88 8.58 21.80
CA PHE A 124 1.48 8.56 21.39
C PHE A 124 0.55 8.21 22.56
N LYS A 125 -0.63 8.81 22.54
CA LYS A 125 -1.70 8.47 23.47
C LYS A 125 -2.66 7.50 22.81
N GLN A 126 -2.64 6.23 23.23
CA GLN A 126 -3.50 5.15 22.70
C GLN A 126 -3.51 5.14 21.15
N PRO A 127 -2.35 4.98 20.49
CA PRO A 127 -2.29 5.09 19.05
C PRO A 127 -3.00 3.93 18.37
N THR A 128 -3.71 4.23 17.28
CA THR A 128 -4.23 3.24 16.35
C THR A 128 -3.66 3.51 14.97
N PHE A 129 -3.19 2.46 14.31
CA PHE A 129 -2.62 2.55 12.97
C PHE A 129 -3.69 2.35 11.91
N LEU A 130 -3.82 3.29 11.00
CA LEU A 130 -4.74 3.19 9.87
C LEU A 130 -3.94 2.98 8.58
N SER A 131 -4.16 1.83 7.92
CA SER A 131 -3.39 1.38 6.77
C SER A 131 -4.16 1.47 5.46
N GLY A 132 -3.50 1.97 4.41
CA GLY A 132 -3.98 1.95 3.02
C GLY A 132 -3.64 0.67 2.25
N ILE A 133 -3.11 -0.37 2.93
CA ILE A 133 -2.65 -1.60 2.28
C ILE A 133 -3.74 -2.23 1.39
N PHE A 134 -3.36 -2.74 0.23
CA PHE A 134 -4.18 -3.37 -0.81
C PHE A 134 -5.16 -2.46 -1.55
N GLY A 135 -5.32 -1.20 -1.16
CA GLY A 135 -6.29 -0.31 -1.79
C GLY A 135 -6.06 -0.18 -3.30
N ASP A 136 -4.82 0.05 -3.72
CA ASP A 136 -4.42 0.21 -5.11
C ASP A 136 -4.77 -1.01 -5.99
N ILE A 137 -4.59 -2.22 -5.46
CA ILE A 137 -4.83 -3.47 -6.20
C ILE A 137 -6.32 -3.65 -6.46
N TRP A 138 -7.17 -3.49 -5.42
CA TRP A 138 -8.62 -3.56 -5.60
C TRP A 138 -9.14 -2.47 -6.51
N ALA A 139 -8.55 -1.27 -6.39
CA ALA A 139 -8.94 -0.10 -7.17
C ALA A 139 -8.61 -0.20 -8.67
N GLY A 140 -7.79 -1.17 -9.10
CA GLY A 140 -7.45 -1.40 -10.50
C GLY A 140 -6.12 -0.81 -10.95
N SER A 141 -5.11 -0.77 -10.05
CA SER A 141 -3.74 -0.33 -10.40
C SER A 141 -3.02 -1.28 -11.35
N ILE A 142 -3.44 -2.56 -11.41
CA ILE A 142 -2.78 -3.58 -12.19
C ILE A 142 -3.51 -3.79 -13.52
N ASN A 143 -2.78 -3.68 -14.62
CA ASN A 143 -3.23 -4.13 -15.92
C ASN A 143 -2.81 -5.59 -16.10
N TYR A 144 -3.78 -6.48 -16.18
CA TYR A 144 -3.52 -7.91 -16.33
C TYR A 144 -3.29 -8.27 -17.79
N GLU A 145 -2.25 -9.05 -18.01
CA GLU A 145 -2.05 -9.76 -19.28
C GLU A 145 -2.84 -11.07 -19.29
N ASP A 146 -3.01 -11.63 -20.49
CA ASP A 146 -3.65 -12.93 -20.66
C ASP A 146 -2.80 -14.04 -20.04
N ILE A 147 -3.48 -14.98 -19.38
CA ILE A 147 -2.90 -16.16 -18.77
C ILE A 147 -3.31 -17.37 -19.62
N ASN A 148 -2.52 -17.66 -20.63
CA ASN A 148 -2.82 -18.71 -21.62
C ASN A 148 -2.18 -20.06 -21.29
N SER A 149 -1.21 -20.07 -20.36
CA SER A 149 -0.44 -21.24 -19.99
C SER A 149 -0.01 -21.20 -18.52
N PHE A 150 0.47 -22.31 -18.00
CA PHE A 150 1.00 -22.37 -16.63
C PHE A 150 2.28 -21.53 -16.47
N GLN A 151 3.02 -21.23 -17.53
CA GLN A 151 4.16 -20.34 -17.50
C GLN A 151 3.74 -18.89 -17.20
N ASP A 152 2.56 -18.49 -17.66
CA ASP A 152 2.04 -17.13 -17.50
C ASP A 152 1.57 -16.82 -16.08
N ILE A 153 1.43 -17.82 -15.21
CA ILE A 153 1.02 -17.63 -13.80
C ILE A 153 1.93 -16.64 -13.07
N ILE A 154 3.21 -16.57 -13.48
CA ILE A 154 4.18 -15.60 -12.94
C ILE A 154 3.68 -14.15 -13.09
N LYS A 155 2.87 -13.85 -14.11
CA LYS A 155 2.31 -12.53 -14.36
C LYS A 155 1.32 -12.08 -13.29
N LEU A 156 0.75 -13.00 -12.50
CA LEU A 156 -0.21 -12.68 -11.45
C LEU A 156 0.41 -12.11 -10.17
N GLY A 157 1.64 -12.45 -9.86
CA GLY A 157 2.13 -12.21 -8.50
C GLY A 157 3.50 -11.61 -8.34
N TYR A 158 4.32 -11.62 -9.35
CA TYR A 158 5.76 -11.37 -9.20
C TYR A 158 6.20 -9.98 -9.69
N THR A 159 5.39 -8.97 -9.52
CA THR A 159 5.70 -7.61 -9.98
C THR A 159 6.64 -6.83 -9.05
N HIS A 160 6.99 -7.37 -7.87
CA HIS A 160 7.87 -6.71 -6.90
C HIS A 160 9.04 -7.62 -6.51
N GLY A 161 10.12 -7.60 -7.28
CA GLY A 161 11.42 -8.11 -6.88
C GLY A 161 11.63 -9.63 -7.00
N LEU A 162 10.74 -10.45 -6.49
CA LEU A 162 10.93 -11.91 -6.39
C LEU A 162 11.19 -12.64 -7.72
N SER A 163 10.65 -12.16 -8.83
CA SER A 163 10.90 -12.79 -10.14
C SER A 163 12.30 -12.53 -10.67
N LEU A 164 12.91 -11.41 -10.27
CA LEU A 164 14.29 -11.08 -10.64
C LEU A 164 15.26 -11.87 -9.76
N ASP A 165 15.00 -11.95 -8.46
CA ASP A 165 15.84 -12.62 -7.49
C ASP A 165 15.89 -14.13 -7.74
N LEU A 166 14.77 -14.74 -8.12
CA LEU A 166 14.71 -16.16 -8.48
C LEU A 166 15.56 -16.54 -9.70
N LYS A 167 15.92 -15.58 -10.57
CA LYS A 167 16.84 -15.84 -11.68
C LYS A 167 18.27 -16.07 -11.20
N PHE A 168 18.66 -15.49 -10.09
CA PHE A 168 19.99 -15.65 -9.49
C PHE A 168 20.06 -16.88 -8.58
N LEU A 169 18.92 -17.34 -8.06
CA LEU A 169 18.84 -18.58 -7.34
C LEU A 169 18.68 -19.71 -8.36
N ASN A 170 19.58 -20.69 -8.34
CA ASN A 170 19.50 -21.90 -9.19
C ASN A 170 18.30 -22.78 -8.77
N TYR A 171 17.11 -22.16 -8.65
CA TYR A 171 15.88 -22.77 -8.17
C TYR A 171 15.09 -23.32 -9.35
N LYS A 172 15.05 -24.65 -9.45
CA LYS A 172 14.15 -25.34 -10.40
C LYS A 172 12.74 -25.28 -9.87
N SER A 173 11.97 -24.31 -10.35
CA SER A 173 10.52 -24.23 -10.09
C SER A 173 9.84 -25.59 -10.38
N LYS A 174 9.04 -26.08 -9.45
CA LYS A 174 8.23 -27.29 -9.65
C LYS A 174 7.10 -26.96 -10.63
N ASN A 175 7.35 -27.09 -11.93
CA ASN A 175 6.35 -26.83 -12.98
C ASN A 175 5.02 -27.56 -12.72
N LYS A 176 5.05 -28.76 -12.16
CA LYS A 176 3.85 -29.53 -11.79
C LYS A 176 2.87 -28.75 -10.87
N ILE A 177 3.39 -27.92 -9.94
CA ILE A 177 2.52 -27.12 -9.06
C ILE A 177 1.84 -26.01 -9.85
N LYS A 178 2.60 -25.30 -10.71
CA LYS A 178 2.06 -24.26 -11.56
C LYS A 178 1.04 -24.80 -12.57
N GLU A 179 1.36 -25.94 -13.17
CA GLU A 179 0.49 -26.63 -14.12
C GLU A 179 -0.82 -27.06 -13.44
N LYS A 180 -0.75 -27.71 -12.28
CA LYS A 180 -1.93 -28.06 -11.49
C LYS A 180 -2.77 -26.84 -11.12
N PHE A 181 -2.12 -25.76 -10.68
CA PHE A 181 -2.82 -24.52 -10.37
C PHE A 181 -3.54 -23.95 -11.60
N PHE A 182 -2.84 -23.88 -12.73
CA PHE A 182 -3.41 -23.39 -14.00
C PHE A 182 -4.62 -24.21 -14.43
N LEU A 183 -4.47 -25.54 -14.49
CA LEU A 183 -5.55 -26.43 -14.90
C LEU A 183 -6.79 -26.33 -14.01
N ASN A 184 -6.59 -26.19 -12.70
CA ASN A 184 -7.69 -26.09 -11.74
C ASN A 184 -8.39 -24.72 -11.74
N ASN A 185 -7.78 -23.68 -12.32
CA ASN A 185 -8.28 -22.32 -12.23
C ASN A 185 -8.40 -21.63 -13.59
N LYS A 186 -8.24 -22.36 -14.70
CA LYS A 186 -8.19 -21.80 -16.05
C LYS A 186 -9.34 -20.84 -16.34
N ASP A 187 -10.57 -21.27 -16.08
CA ASP A 187 -11.78 -20.48 -16.38
C ASP A 187 -11.84 -19.18 -15.54
N PHE A 188 -11.30 -19.23 -14.31
CA PHE A 188 -11.22 -18.06 -13.44
C PHE A 188 -10.13 -17.08 -13.86
N LEU A 189 -9.07 -17.57 -14.53
CA LEU A 189 -7.93 -16.74 -14.97
C LEU A 189 -8.23 -15.95 -16.24
N GLU A 190 -9.40 -16.14 -16.86
CA GLU A 190 -9.89 -15.29 -17.96
C GLU A 190 -10.46 -13.96 -17.46
N ASN A 191 -10.82 -13.87 -16.17
CA ASN A 191 -11.48 -12.70 -15.58
C ASN A 191 -10.52 -11.87 -14.71
N ASP A 192 -10.38 -10.59 -15.01
CA ASP A 192 -9.47 -9.67 -14.30
C ASP A 192 -9.81 -9.47 -12.83
N LYS A 193 -11.08 -9.54 -12.43
CA LYS A 193 -11.48 -9.48 -11.02
C LYS A 193 -10.92 -10.69 -10.26
N THR A 194 -10.99 -11.86 -10.86
CA THR A 194 -10.46 -13.09 -10.26
C THR A 194 -8.93 -13.09 -10.27
N LYS A 195 -8.29 -12.60 -11.34
CA LYS A 195 -6.83 -12.38 -11.36
C LYS A 195 -6.41 -11.46 -10.20
N THR A 196 -7.18 -10.40 -9.92
CA THR A 196 -6.93 -9.51 -8.77
C THR A 196 -6.95 -10.28 -7.45
N VAL A 197 -7.94 -11.13 -7.22
CA VAL A 197 -8.02 -11.95 -6.00
C VAL A 197 -6.81 -12.90 -5.90
N PHE A 198 -6.43 -13.57 -6.98
CA PHE A 198 -5.25 -14.44 -6.99
C PHE A 198 -3.95 -13.68 -6.74
N THR A 199 -3.80 -12.50 -7.33
CA THR A 199 -2.63 -11.63 -7.11
C THR A 199 -2.48 -11.28 -5.63
N ILE A 200 -3.55 -10.87 -4.97
CA ILE A 200 -3.51 -10.54 -3.53
C ILE A 200 -3.19 -11.78 -2.70
N ARG A 201 -3.81 -12.92 -2.98
CA ARG A 201 -3.51 -14.16 -2.26
C ARG A 201 -2.05 -14.58 -2.40
N MET A 202 -1.45 -14.42 -3.56
CA MET A 202 -0.03 -14.74 -3.79
C MET A 202 0.92 -13.77 -3.08
N LYS A 203 0.52 -12.49 -2.97
CA LYS A 203 1.33 -11.45 -2.34
C LYS A 203 1.11 -11.33 -0.83
N LEU A 204 0.03 -11.86 -0.29
CA LEU A 204 -0.38 -11.64 1.09
C LEU A 204 0.73 -12.00 2.10
N ILE A 205 1.40 -13.13 1.92
CA ILE A 205 2.50 -13.56 2.80
C ILE A 205 3.68 -12.58 2.73
N LEU A 206 3.96 -12.05 1.52
CA LEU A 206 5.12 -11.19 1.28
C LEU A 206 4.96 -9.78 1.85
N ILE A 207 3.73 -9.28 1.90
CA ILE A 207 3.43 -7.90 2.30
C ILE A 207 2.66 -7.81 3.62
N SER A 208 2.43 -8.94 4.30
CA SER A 208 1.79 -8.97 5.63
C SER A 208 2.57 -8.15 6.67
N TYR A 209 3.87 -7.99 6.50
CA TYR A 209 4.70 -7.15 7.36
C TYR A 209 4.20 -5.70 7.45
N LEU A 210 3.52 -5.19 6.42
CA LEU A 210 2.94 -3.84 6.45
C LEU A 210 1.90 -3.64 7.55
N SER A 211 1.25 -4.73 8.00
CA SER A 211 0.36 -4.71 9.16
C SER A 211 1.07 -5.16 10.43
N GLN A 212 1.98 -6.12 10.33
CA GLN A 212 2.64 -6.73 11.48
C GLN A 212 3.68 -5.80 12.14
N ILE A 213 4.40 -5.00 11.35
CA ILE A 213 5.38 -4.06 11.92
C ILE A 213 4.72 -3.03 12.85
N PRO A 214 3.63 -2.33 12.46
CA PRO A 214 2.93 -1.45 13.40
C PRO A 214 2.44 -2.16 14.67
N GLU A 215 1.97 -3.41 14.56
CA GLU A 215 1.58 -4.22 15.73
C GLU A 215 2.78 -4.55 16.63
N TYR A 216 3.94 -4.84 16.06
CA TYR A 216 5.19 -5.02 16.82
C TYR A 216 5.54 -3.78 17.65
N PHE A 217 5.25 -2.58 17.15
CA PHE A 217 5.38 -1.32 17.89
C PHE A 217 4.19 -1.00 18.81
N GLY A 218 3.27 -1.93 19.01
CA GLY A 218 2.14 -1.81 19.94
C GLY A 218 0.94 -1.02 19.41
N MET A 219 0.82 -0.85 18.10
CA MET A 219 -0.32 -0.16 17.48
C MET A 219 -1.31 -1.18 16.92
N PRO A 220 -2.58 -1.21 17.38
CA PRO A 220 -3.64 -1.91 16.69
C PRO A 220 -3.77 -1.40 15.25
N VAL A 221 -3.89 -2.31 14.27
CA VAL A 221 -3.96 -1.97 12.85
C VAL A 221 -5.36 -2.11 12.31
N TRP A 222 -5.85 -1.08 11.66
CA TRP A 222 -7.08 -1.09 10.87
C TRP A 222 -6.76 -0.89 9.39
N THR A 223 -7.39 -1.70 8.54
CA THR A 223 -7.19 -1.67 7.09
C THR A 223 -8.56 -1.69 6.40
N PRO A 224 -9.15 -0.52 6.08
CA PRO A 224 -10.46 -0.45 5.43
C PRO A 224 -10.54 -1.23 4.12
N TYR A 225 -9.44 -1.32 3.41
CA TYR A 225 -9.34 -2.06 2.14
C TYR A 225 -9.36 -3.60 2.28
N LEU A 226 -9.44 -4.13 3.49
CA LEU A 226 -9.74 -5.53 3.77
C LEU A 226 -11.19 -5.76 4.22
N ASN A 227 -12.01 -4.70 4.29
CA ASN A 227 -13.44 -4.86 4.53
C ASN A 227 -14.10 -5.51 3.31
N PHE A 228 -14.78 -6.62 3.52
CA PHE A 228 -15.36 -7.44 2.45
C PHE A 228 -16.34 -6.65 1.56
N LYS A 229 -17.19 -5.80 2.15
CA LYS A 229 -18.15 -5.00 1.39
C LYS A 229 -17.44 -4.00 0.48
N ILE A 230 -16.42 -3.31 0.98
CA ILE A 230 -15.61 -2.36 0.21
C ILE A 230 -14.90 -3.09 -0.94
N VAL A 231 -14.26 -4.23 -0.66
CA VAL A 231 -13.56 -5.03 -1.67
C VAL A 231 -14.50 -5.46 -2.80
N ILE A 232 -15.62 -6.07 -2.45
CA ILE A 232 -16.58 -6.57 -3.46
C ILE A 232 -17.19 -5.42 -4.27
N SER A 233 -17.55 -4.31 -3.62
CA SER A 233 -18.08 -3.15 -4.33
C SER A 233 -17.04 -2.55 -5.28
N THR A 234 -15.79 -2.40 -4.85
CA THR A 234 -14.72 -1.89 -5.70
C THR A 234 -14.45 -2.81 -6.90
N LEU A 235 -14.42 -4.13 -6.68
CA LEU A 235 -14.27 -5.10 -7.78
C LEU A 235 -15.44 -5.11 -8.76
N ASN A 236 -16.63 -4.70 -8.32
CA ASN A 236 -17.84 -4.65 -9.14
C ASN A 236 -18.05 -3.32 -9.86
N LEU A 237 -17.17 -2.35 -9.68
CA LEU A 237 -17.17 -1.18 -10.56
C LEU A 237 -17.02 -1.59 -12.03
N PRO A 238 -17.62 -0.86 -12.98
CA PRO A 238 -17.35 -1.01 -14.39
C PRO A 238 -15.85 -0.98 -14.68
N GLU A 239 -15.41 -1.85 -15.61
CA GLU A 239 -13.98 -2.01 -15.88
C GLU A 239 -13.33 -0.71 -16.34
N GLU A 240 -14.01 0.07 -17.17
CA GLU A 240 -13.55 1.38 -17.67
C GLU A 240 -13.35 2.41 -16.56
N GLN A 241 -14.06 2.29 -15.44
CA GLN A 241 -13.87 3.15 -14.26
C GLN A 241 -12.76 2.62 -13.35
N ARG A 242 -12.69 1.29 -13.20
CA ARG A 242 -11.73 0.64 -12.30
C ARG A 242 -10.31 0.63 -12.88
N LYS A 243 -10.16 0.32 -14.17
CA LYS A 243 -8.87 0.22 -14.86
C LYS A 243 -8.07 1.52 -14.73
N GLY A 244 -6.82 1.41 -14.30
CA GLY A 244 -5.96 2.57 -14.07
C GLY A 244 -6.43 3.49 -12.93
N ARG A 245 -7.39 3.04 -12.11
CA ARG A 245 -7.94 3.80 -10.96
C ARG A 245 -8.64 5.09 -11.36
N ILE A 246 -9.27 5.13 -12.53
CA ILE A 246 -9.96 6.30 -13.09
C ILE A 246 -11.02 6.85 -12.11
N TRP A 247 -11.76 5.95 -11.41
CA TRP A 247 -12.75 6.34 -10.43
C TRP A 247 -12.14 7.14 -9.25
N GLN A 248 -10.94 6.76 -8.78
CA GLN A 248 -10.25 7.49 -7.71
C GLN A 248 -9.75 8.84 -8.21
N GLU A 249 -9.17 8.90 -9.40
CA GLU A 249 -8.75 10.15 -10.03
C GLU A 249 -9.91 11.13 -10.16
N ASN A 250 -11.04 10.66 -10.70
CA ASN A 250 -12.24 11.49 -10.87
C ASN A 250 -12.78 11.97 -9.51
N PHE A 251 -12.84 11.08 -8.52
CA PHE A 251 -13.25 11.44 -7.17
C PHE A 251 -12.34 12.54 -6.58
N PHE A 252 -11.03 12.37 -6.62
CA PHE A 252 -10.12 13.38 -6.06
C PHE A 252 -10.14 14.70 -6.82
N ASN A 253 -10.30 14.67 -8.13
CA ASN A 253 -10.48 15.90 -8.92
C ASN A 253 -11.77 16.64 -8.50
N SER A 254 -12.86 15.90 -8.23
CA SER A 254 -14.14 16.51 -7.84
C SER A 254 -14.12 17.18 -6.47
N VAL A 255 -13.27 16.69 -5.56
CA VAL A 255 -13.14 17.21 -4.18
C VAL A 255 -11.92 18.11 -3.99
N GLY A 256 -11.26 18.53 -5.07
CA GLY A 256 -10.13 19.47 -5.01
C GLY A 256 -8.81 18.86 -4.50
N LEU A 257 -8.69 17.54 -4.56
CA LEU A 257 -7.50 16.77 -4.11
C LEU A 257 -6.76 16.08 -5.25
N GLY A 258 -6.96 16.52 -6.48
CA GLY A 258 -6.22 16.03 -7.66
C GLY A 258 -4.78 16.54 -7.68
N LEU A 259 -3.92 16.05 -6.78
CA LEU A 259 -2.54 16.52 -6.57
C LEU A 259 -1.69 16.41 -7.85
N GLU A 260 -1.98 15.43 -8.67
CA GLU A 260 -1.31 15.16 -9.95
C GLU A 260 -1.49 16.34 -10.93
N LYS A 261 -2.56 17.12 -10.77
CA LYS A 261 -2.89 18.31 -11.59
C LYS A 261 -2.42 19.64 -10.99
N MET A 262 -1.87 19.61 -9.77
CA MET A 262 -1.43 20.84 -9.09
C MET A 262 -0.05 21.34 -9.52
N GLY A 263 0.64 20.63 -10.43
CA GLY A 263 1.98 21.03 -10.90
C GLY A 263 3.05 21.00 -9.82
N LEU A 264 2.92 20.15 -8.82
CA LEU A 264 3.89 20.02 -7.74
C LEU A 264 5.19 19.40 -8.26
N ALA A 265 6.29 20.14 -8.13
CA ALA A 265 7.60 19.65 -8.52
C ALA A 265 8.05 18.52 -7.59
N SER A 266 8.21 17.31 -8.11
CA SER A 266 8.60 16.14 -7.35
C SER A 266 9.37 15.13 -8.20
N SER A 267 10.08 14.21 -7.54
CA SER A 267 10.82 13.11 -8.16
C SER A 267 10.12 11.78 -7.93
N GLN A 268 9.94 11.02 -9.00
CA GLN A 268 9.45 9.64 -8.96
C GLN A 268 10.60 8.61 -8.90
N SER A 269 11.84 9.05 -8.74
CA SER A 269 12.96 8.12 -8.63
C SER A 269 12.85 7.29 -7.35
N ASN A 270 13.17 6.00 -7.48
CA ASN A 270 13.25 5.07 -6.35
C ASN A 270 14.67 4.52 -6.31
N ASN A 271 15.55 5.22 -5.61
CA ASN A 271 16.97 4.90 -5.49
C ASN A 271 17.47 4.96 -4.03
N LEU A 272 16.55 4.85 -3.07
CA LEU A 272 16.87 4.82 -1.64
C LEU A 272 17.88 3.70 -1.32
N ASP A 273 17.63 2.49 -1.83
CA ASP A 273 18.51 1.33 -1.62
C ASP A 273 19.93 1.59 -2.15
N PHE A 274 20.02 2.22 -3.32
CA PHE A 274 21.29 2.53 -3.95
C PHE A 274 22.08 3.61 -3.19
N GLU A 275 21.41 4.65 -2.72
CA GLU A 275 22.06 5.72 -1.95
C GLU A 275 22.54 5.21 -0.60
N VAL A 276 21.79 4.32 0.04
CA VAL A 276 22.23 3.67 1.28
C VAL A 276 23.44 2.77 1.02
N ALA A 277 23.43 1.97 -0.05
CA ALA A 277 24.54 1.08 -0.40
C ALA A 277 25.85 1.82 -0.70
N LYS A 278 25.79 3.07 -1.14
CA LYS A 278 27.01 3.89 -1.33
C LYS A 278 27.71 4.28 -0.02
N ASN A 279 26.96 4.29 1.08
CA ASN A 279 27.45 4.72 2.38
C ASN A 279 27.90 3.54 3.25
N MET A 280 27.74 2.31 2.76
CA MET A 280 28.29 1.08 3.35
C MET A 280 29.71 0.82 2.91
#